data_c7a48551d90b81b8ffc202b1af667080
#
_entry.id   c7a48551d90b81b8ffc202b1af667080
#
_cell.length_a   1.000
_cell.length_b   1.000
_cell.length_c   1.000
_cell.angle_alpha   90.00
_cell.angle_beta   90.00
_cell.angle_gamma   90.00
#
_symmetry.space_group_name_H-M   'P 1'
#
loop_
_entity.id
_entity.type
_entity.pdbx_description
1 polymer ?
#
loop_
_entity_poly.entity_id
_entity_poly.type
_entity_poly.pdbx_seq_one_letter_code
_entity_poly.pdbx_strand_id
1 'polypeptide(L)'
;MPNSRAFVIRSIKNGETSLIVSCYLEDIGYKTFIVKGVYGSKKSKFSKAHFFPLNIISLNYSYSEGKNLGFIKEVKTEKLYKSLHLDIQKSSVIIFLSEILNSIFKEETLVNKDLFNFLLNTLSWYDQVNSCNNFHLKFLIELSRFIGFYPNINNENDSFFNLESGSTSAIQSIGANIIGNDLILFKEFLGTEFEDLNSMNTKNESRTRILNYIIDYYSLHLQMFKTPKSINVFAEIFK
;
A
#
# COMPACT_ATOMS: atom_id res chain seq x y z
N MET A 1 -8.56 21.35 18.96
CA MET A 1 -8.86 20.01 18.44
C MET A 1 -7.67 19.58 17.60
N PRO A 2 -7.20 18.34 17.74
CA PRO A 2 -6.10 17.86 16.92
C PRO A 2 -6.49 17.86 15.43
N ASN A 3 -5.55 18.35 14.63
CA ASN A 3 -5.62 18.33 13.17
C ASN A 3 -4.42 17.56 12.67
N SER A 4 -4.61 16.62 11.76
CA SER A 4 -3.53 15.81 11.19
C SER A 4 -3.79 15.53 9.72
N ARG A 5 -2.70 15.39 8.95
CA ARG A 5 -2.75 14.79 7.62
C ARG A 5 -2.91 13.29 7.78
N ALA A 6 -3.63 12.68 6.84
CA ALA A 6 -3.87 11.25 6.88
C ALA A 6 -4.08 10.67 5.48
N PHE A 7 -3.62 9.44 5.28
CA PHE A 7 -4.03 8.60 4.17
C PHE A 7 -5.28 7.81 4.55
N VAL A 8 -6.27 7.81 3.68
CA VAL A 8 -7.44 6.95 3.81
C VAL A 8 -7.03 5.53 3.40
N ILE A 9 -7.06 4.60 4.34
CA ILE A 9 -6.67 3.22 4.08
C ILE A 9 -7.87 2.37 3.69
N ARG A 10 -9.00 2.55 4.38
CA ARG A 10 -10.21 1.78 4.12
C ARG A 10 -11.45 2.56 4.48
N SER A 11 -12.52 2.39 3.68
CA SER A 11 -13.85 2.95 3.97
C SER A 11 -14.92 1.90 3.83
N ILE A 12 -15.81 1.78 4.82
CA ILE A 12 -16.89 0.81 4.83
C ILE A 12 -18.17 1.53 5.18
N LYS A 13 -19.25 1.28 4.43
CA LYS A 13 -20.59 1.77 4.78
C LYS A 13 -21.03 1.20 6.13
N ASN A 14 -21.51 2.05 7.01
CA ASN A 14 -22.02 1.70 8.34
C ASN A 14 -23.43 2.25 8.54
N GLY A 15 -24.41 1.35 8.53
CA GLY A 15 -25.81 1.75 8.52
C GLY A 15 -26.19 2.53 7.25
N GLU A 16 -27.22 3.38 7.36
CA GLU A 16 -27.76 4.09 6.20
C GLU A 16 -26.94 5.32 5.80
N THR A 17 -26.42 6.07 6.77
CA THR A 17 -25.86 7.42 6.53
C THR A 17 -24.39 7.57 6.85
N SER A 18 -23.74 6.59 7.48
CA SER A 18 -22.38 6.73 8.02
C SER A 18 -21.34 5.88 7.26
N LEU A 19 -20.07 6.24 7.43
CA LEU A 19 -18.91 5.43 7.06
C LEU A 19 -18.10 5.09 8.31
N ILE A 20 -17.49 3.91 8.33
CA ILE A 20 -16.31 3.61 9.14
C ILE A 20 -15.10 3.79 8.21
N VAL A 21 -14.18 4.66 8.62
CA VAL A 21 -12.99 5.01 7.84
C VAL A 21 -11.75 4.72 8.68
N SER A 22 -10.87 3.89 8.15
CA SER A 22 -9.55 3.66 8.73
C SER A 22 -8.54 4.53 8.00
N CYS A 23 -7.74 5.26 8.76
CA CYS A 23 -6.74 6.21 8.26
C CYS A 23 -5.38 5.92 8.87
N TYR A 24 -4.32 6.17 8.11
CA TYR A 24 -2.96 6.29 8.62
C TYR A 24 -2.61 7.77 8.77
N LEU A 25 -2.56 8.23 10.02
CA LEU A 25 -2.30 9.62 10.37
C LEU A 25 -0.81 9.85 10.55
N GLU A 26 -0.35 11.02 10.13
CA GLU A 26 1.06 11.42 10.25
C GLU A 26 1.56 11.43 11.69
N ASP A 27 0.70 11.86 12.63
CA ASP A 27 1.09 12.11 14.01
C ASP A 27 0.81 10.96 14.97
N ILE A 28 -0.20 10.13 14.68
CA ILE A 28 -0.68 9.08 15.60
C ILE A 28 -0.86 7.70 14.97
N GLY A 29 -0.39 7.52 13.72
CA GLY A 29 -0.44 6.24 13.01
C GLY A 29 -1.83 5.79 12.63
N TYR A 30 -2.06 4.47 12.61
CA TYR A 30 -3.32 3.88 12.13
C TYR A 30 -4.44 4.01 13.17
N LYS A 31 -5.54 4.67 12.75
CA LYS A 31 -6.74 4.88 13.58
C LYS A 31 -8.00 4.70 12.74
N THR A 32 -9.09 4.31 13.43
CA THR A 32 -10.40 4.12 12.81
C THR A 32 -11.41 5.13 13.35
N PHE A 33 -12.24 5.67 12.46
CA PHE A 33 -13.20 6.73 12.75
C PHE A 33 -14.58 6.42 12.21
N ILE A 34 -15.61 6.95 12.88
CA ILE A 34 -16.95 7.07 12.32
C ILE A 34 -17.11 8.45 11.68
N VAL A 35 -17.61 8.47 10.46
CA VAL A 35 -18.04 9.67 9.74
C VAL A 35 -19.55 9.62 9.55
N LYS A 36 -20.27 10.46 10.26
CA LYS A 36 -21.74 10.51 10.20
C LYS A 36 -22.23 11.39 9.06
N GLY A 37 -23.35 11.03 8.44
CA GLY A 37 -24.05 11.86 7.47
C GLY A 37 -23.42 11.90 6.07
N VAL A 38 -22.53 10.99 5.71
CA VAL A 38 -21.91 10.91 4.37
C VAL A 38 -22.93 10.56 3.29
N TYR A 39 -23.90 9.71 3.63
CA TYR A 39 -25.00 9.25 2.75
C TYR A 39 -26.33 9.96 3.06
N GLY A 40 -26.31 11.05 3.81
CA GLY A 40 -27.49 11.79 4.21
C GLY A 40 -28.05 12.71 3.10
N SER A 41 -28.94 13.60 3.48
CA SER A 41 -29.63 14.57 2.62
C SER A 41 -28.67 15.45 1.81
N LYS A 42 -29.24 16.23 0.84
CA LYS A 42 -28.52 17.12 -0.10
C LYS A 42 -27.46 18.10 0.49
N LYS A 43 -27.40 18.24 1.81
CA LYS A 43 -26.45 19.10 2.55
C LYS A 43 -25.46 18.29 3.40
N SER A 44 -25.01 17.11 2.92
CA SER A 44 -23.94 16.37 3.62
C SER A 44 -22.70 17.25 3.77
N LYS A 45 -22.17 17.34 4.99
CA LYS A 45 -20.89 18.03 5.29
C LYS A 45 -19.69 17.33 4.65
N PHE A 46 -19.82 16.05 4.32
CA PHE A 46 -18.76 15.19 3.83
C PHE A 46 -19.10 14.64 2.43
N SER A 47 -18.16 14.76 1.50
CA SER A 47 -18.23 14.05 0.22
C SER A 47 -17.62 12.65 0.36
N LYS A 48 -18.21 11.64 -0.29
CA LYS A 48 -17.64 10.30 -0.40
C LYS A 48 -16.25 10.31 -1.05
N ALA A 49 -16.02 11.24 -1.97
CA ALA A 49 -14.75 11.39 -2.66
C ALA A 49 -13.57 11.64 -1.72
N HIS A 50 -13.77 12.26 -0.56
CA HIS A 50 -12.71 12.40 0.44
C HIS A 50 -12.17 11.04 0.92
N PHE A 51 -13.03 10.01 0.95
CA PHE A 51 -12.74 8.73 1.57
C PHE A 51 -12.42 7.63 0.55
N PHE A 52 -11.97 8.00 -0.64
CA PHE A 52 -11.41 7.02 -1.58
C PHE A 52 -10.07 6.48 -1.07
N PRO A 53 -9.76 5.20 -1.38
CA PRO A 53 -8.51 4.58 -0.95
C PRO A 53 -7.29 5.42 -1.32
N LEU A 54 -6.36 5.55 -0.40
CA LEU A 54 -5.10 6.30 -0.49
C LEU A 54 -5.22 7.79 -0.83
N ASN A 55 -6.45 8.38 -0.73
CA ASN A 55 -6.56 9.83 -0.70
C ASN A 55 -5.81 10.40 0.51
N ILE A 56 -5.13 11.51 0.30
CA ILE A 56 -4.55 12.30 1.38
C ILE A 56 -5.50 13.42 1.78
N ILE A 57 -5.86 13.45 3.05
CA ILE A 57 -6.79 14.38 3.66
C ILE A 57 -6.18 15.05 4.89
N SER A 58 -6.62 16.26 5.18
CA SER A 58 -6.43 16.91 6.47
C SER A 58 -7.74 16.78 7.25
N LEU A 59 -7.67 16.28 8.47
CA LEU A 59 -8.86 16.01 9.26
C LEU A 59 -8.76 16.56 10.69
N ASN A 60 -9.87 17.15 11.14
CA ASN A 60 -10.11 17.44 12.54
C ASN A 60 -10.92 16.30 13.15
N TYR A 61 -10.41 15.74 14.24
CA TYR A 61 -10.99 14.57 14.84
C TYR A 61 -11.11 14.66 16.36
N SER A 62 -11.91 13.78 16.92
CA SER A 62 -11.88 13.47 18.36
C SER A 62 -11.61 11.98 18.53
N TYR A 63 -10.65 11.68 19.38
CA TYR A 63 -10.27 10.33 19.74
C TYR A 63 -10.12 10.28 21.25
N SER A 64 -10.74 9.32 21.92
CA SER A 64 -10.60 9.13 23.37
C SER A 64 -9.68 7.95 23.61
N GLU A 65 -8.71 8.09 24.49
CA GLU A 65 -7.87 6.98 24.94
C GLU A 65 -8.75 5.83 25.44
N GLY A 66 -8.34 4.60 25.10
CA GLY A 66 -9.08 3.39 25.43
C GLY A 66 -10.30 3.10 24.54
N LYS A 67 -10.64 3.95 23.57
CA LYS A 67 -11.67 3.66 22.57
C LYS A 67 -11.04 3.31 21.24
N ASN A 68 -11.51 2.22 20.63
CA ASN A 68 -11.03 1.77 19.32
C ASN A 68 -11.56 2.60 18.14
N LEU A 69 -12.43 3.60 18.41
CA LEU A 69 -13.16 4.31 17.38
C LEU A 69 -13.29 5.80 17.71
N GLY A 70 -12.76 6.65 16.82
CA GLY A 70 -12.89 8.10 16.91
C GLY A 70 -14.02 8.66 16.04
N PHE A 71 -14.13 10.00 16.00
CA PHE A 71 -15.08 10.72 15.15
C PHE A 71 -14.37 11.78 14.33
N ILE A 72 -14.60 11.81 13.02
CA ILE A 72 -14.18 12.91 12.15
C ILE A 72 -15.21 14.02 12.26
N LYS A 73 -14.73 15.25 12.55
CA LYS A 73 -15.54 16.46 12.65
C LYS A 73 -15.48 17.32 11.41
N GLU A 74 -14.30 17.37 10.79
CA GLU A 74 -14.05 18.09 9.54
C GLU A 74 -13.03 17.34 8.72
N VAL A 75 -13.17 17.47 7.41
CA VAL A 75 -12.23 16.91 6.44
C VAL A 75 -12.02 17.92 5.32
N LYS A 76 -10.76 18.02 4.87
CA LYS A 76 -10.37 18.75 3.66
C LYS A 76 -9.49 17.84 2.82
N THR A 77 -9.62 17.90 1.51
CA THR A 77 -8.67 17.25 0.62
C THR A 77 -7.34 18.00 0.70
N GLU A 78 -6.27 17.31 1.07
CA GLU A 78 -4.93 17.91 1.16
C GLU A 78 -4.29 18.02 -0.22
N LYS A 79 -4.51 17.00 -1.06
CA LYS A 79 -4.02 16.95 -2.43
C LYS A 79 -5.06 16.30 -3.34
N LEU A 80 -5.34 16.93 -4.46
CA LEU A 80 -6.16 16.36 -5.53
C LEU A 80 -5.24 15.58 -6.48
N TYR A 81 -5.43 14.28 -6.54
CA TYR A 81 -4.78 13.44 -7.55
C TYR A 81 -5.44 13.63 -8.91
N LYS A 82 -4.62 13.71 -9.96
CA LYS A 82 -5.08 13.94 -11.34
C LYS A 82 -5.55 12.66 -12.00
N SER A 83 -4.93 11.54 -11.72
CA SER A 83 -5.12 10.29 -12.43
C SER A 83 -5.36 9.07 -11.54
N LEU A 84 -4.87 9.03 -10.28
CA LEU A 84 -4.90 7.83 -9.45
C LEU A 84 -6.28 7.17 -9.29
N HIS A 85 -7.35 7.98 -9.27
CA HIS A 85 -8.72 7.48 -9.12
C HIS A 85 -9.53 7.52 -10.41
N LEU A 86 -9.00 8.11 -11.48
CA LEU A 86 -9.70 8.28 -12.77
C LEU A 86 -9.21 7.27 -13.81
N ASP A 87 -7.93 6.93 -13.78
CA ASP A 87 -7.35 5.90 -14.62
C ASP A 87 -7.65 4.51 -14.05
N ILE A 88 -8.13 3.59 -14.91
CA ILE A 88 -8.60 2.27 -14.47
C ILE A 88 -7.46 1.40 -13.93
N GLN A 89 -6.28 1.46 -14.56
CA GLN A 89 -5.11 0.70 -14.12
C GLN A 89 -4.58 1.24 -12.80
N LYS A 90 -4.41 2.57 -12.69
CA LYS A 90 -3.96 3.21 -11.46
C LYS A 90 -4.92 3.00 -10.31
N SER A 91 -6.22 3.16 -10.53
CA SER A 91 -7.22 2.94 -9.48
C SER A 91 -7.21 1.50 -8.97
N SER A 92 -6.97 0.52 -9.84
CA SER A 92 -6.82 -0.88 -9.44
C SER A 92 -5.57 -1.11 -8.58
N VAL A 93 -4.44 -0.50 -8.94
CA VAL A 93 -3.22 -0.48 -8.11
C VAL A 93 -3.51 0.13 -6.73
N ILE A 94 -4.18 1.28 -6.69
CA ILE A 94 -4.50 1.98 -5.44
C ILE A 94 -5.39 1.13 -4.53
N ILE A 95 -6.41 0.46 -5.08
CA ILE A 95 -7.26 -0.45 -4.30
C ILE A 95 -6.45 -1.62 -3.76
N PHE A 96 -5.63 -2.25 -4.60
CA PHE A 96 -4.77 -3.36 -4.22
C PHE A 96 -3.79 -2.97 -3.10
N LEU A 97 -3.06 -1.87 -3.26
CA LEU A 97 -2.12 -1.38 -2.25
C LEU A 97 -2.82 -0.97 -0.95
N SER A 98 -4.04 -0.41 -1.02
CA SER A 98 -4.80 -0.06 0.18
C SER A 98 -5.21 -1.29 1.00
N GLU A 99 -5.51 -2.43 0.34
CA GLU A 99 -5.79 -3.69 1.04
C GLU A 99 -4.54 -4.22 1.76
N ILE A 100 -3.37 -4.16 1.11
CA ILE A 100 -2.09 -4.54 1.72
C ILE A 100 -1.77 -3.66 2.92
N LEU A 101 -1.79 -2.34 2.75
CA LEU A 101 -1.54 -1.39 3.82
C LEU A 101 -2.52 -1.57 4.99
N ASN A 102 -3.81 -1.85 4.71
CA ASN A 102 -4.78 -2.15 5.77
C ASN A 102 -4.45 -3.44 6.54
N SER A 103 -3.85 -4.42 5.89
CA SER A 103 -3.39 -5.65 6.56
C SER A 103 -2.20 -5.37 7.47
N ILE A 104 -1.19 -4.63 6.96
CA ILE A 104 0.03 -4.25 7.67
C ILE A 104 -0.30 -3.37 8.90
N PHE A 105 -1.04 -2.29 8.70
CA PHE A 105 -1.30 -1.30 9.76
C PHE A 105 -2.21 -1.80 10.90
N LYS A 106 -2.85 -2.93 10.74
CA LYS A 106 -3.56 -3.59 11.86
C LYS A 106 -2.59 -4.26 12.83
N GLU A 107 -1.47 -4.72 12.34
CA GLU A 107 -0.41 -5.36 13.12
C GLU A 107 0.57 -4.30 13.63
N GLU A 108 0.99 -3.40 12.77
CA GLU A 108 1.94 -2.33 13.05
C GLU A 108 1.21 -1.03 13.46
N THR A 109 1.20 -0.75 14.75
CA THR A 109 0.52 0.44 15.31
C THR A 109 1.42 1.66 15.45
N LEU A 110 2.72 1.53 15.14
CA LEU A 110 3.71 2.58 15.38
C LEU A 110 3.57 3.75 14.38
N VAL A 111 3.77 4.94 14.90
CA VAL A 111 3.88 6.15 14.10
C VAL A 111 5.23 6.14 13.39
N ASN A 112 5.23 6.16 12.07
CA ASN A 112 6.43 6.20 11.25
C ASN A 112 6.32 7.33 10.23
N LYS A 113 7.02 8.44 10.48
CA LYS A 113 7.01 9.62 9.60
C LYS A 113 7.69 9.34 8.26
N ASP A 114 8.71 8.50 8.24
CA ASP A 114 9.41 8.16 7.00
C ASP A 114 8.52 7.32 6.09
N LEU A 115 7.74 6.38 6.66
CA LEU A 115 6.71 5.66 5.94
C LEU A 115 5.62 6.60 5.40
N PHE A 116 5.17 7.58 6.21
CA PHE A 116 4.18 8.57 5.75
C PHE A 116 4.72 9.36 4.55
N ASN A 117 5.97 9.82 4.63
CA ASN A 117 6.64 10.54 3.55
C ASN A 117 6.88 9.66 2.31
N PHE A 118 7.24 8.40 2.51
CA PHE A 118 7.34 7.42 1.42
C PHE A 118 6.01 7.30 0.67
N LEU A 119 4.89 7.10 1.37
CA LEU A 119 3.57 7.04 0.76
C LEU A 119 3.24 8.34 0.00
N LEU A 120 3.51 9.50 0.60
CA LEU A 120 3.24 10.79 0.00
C LEU A 120 4.02 11.01 -1.31
N ASN A 121 5.30 10.70 -1.30
CA ASN A 121 6.19 10.94 -2.43
C ASN A 121 5.90 9.95 -3.57
N THR A 122 5.79 8.66 -3.27
CA THR A 122 5.59 7.63 -4.28
C THR A 122 4.21 7.70 -4.95
N LEU A 123 3.15 7.94 -4.17
CA LEU A 123 1.81 8.13 -4.76
C LEU A 123 1.72 9.43 -5.55
N SER A 124 2.43 10.48 -5.10
CA SER A 124 2.50 11.74 -5.86
C SER A 124 3.23 11.59 -7.19
N TRP A 125 4.31 10.83 -7.20
CA TRP A 125 5.04 10.48 -8.41
C TRP A 125 4.17 9.63 -9.35
N TYR A 126 3.54 8.58 -8.82
CA TYR A 126 2.68 7.68 -9.61
C TYR A 126 1.47 8.39 -10.22
N ASP A 127 0.95 9.42 -9.55
CA ASP A 127 -0.12 10.27 -10.10
C ASP A 127 0.32 11.04 -11.34
N GLN A 128 1.60 11.45 -11.43
CA GLN A 128 2.14 12.28 -12.50
C GLN A 128 2.60 11.50 -13.74
N VAL A 129 3.04 10.25 -13.58
CA VAL A 129 3.48 9.43 -14.71
C VAL A 129 2.26 8.94 -15.52
N ASN A 130 2.40 8.81 -16.83
CA ASN A 130 1.28 8.38 -17.70
C ASN A 130 0.89 6.92 -17.41
N SER A 131 1.87 6.03 -17.36
CA SER A 131 1.69 4.62 -17.00
C SER A 131 2.96 4.08 -16.36
N CYS A 132 2.83 3.15 -15.42
CA CYS A 132 3.94 2.39 -14.88
C CYS A 132 3.45 1.03 -14.39
N ASN A 133 3.59 0.01 -15.24
CA ASN A 133 3.09 -1.34 -14.97
C ASN A 133 3.87 -2.05 -13.85
N ASN A 134 5.07 -1.58 -13.54
CA ASN A 134 5.96 -2.15 -12.54
C ASN A 134 5.85 -1.46 -11.16
N PHE A 135 5.08 -0.36 -11.06
CA PHE A 135 5.00 0.47 -9.86
C PHE A 135 4.67 -0.33 -8.59
N HIS A 136 3.66 -1.17 -8.64
CA HIS A 136 3.19 -1.94 -7.48
C HIS A 136 4.25 -2.90 -6.93
N LEU A 137 5.09 -3.50 -7.79
CA LEU A 137 6.17 -4.40 -7.37
C LEU A 137 7.25 -3.62 -6.62
N LYS A 138 7.74 -2.54 -7.20
CA LYS A 138 8.74 -1.68 -6.54
C LYS A 138 8.19 -1.07 -5.26
N PHE A 139 6.95 -0.60 -5.28
CA PHE A 139 6.29 -0.06 -4.09
C PHE A 139 6.29 -1.07 -2.93
N LEU A 140 5.91 -2.32 -3.18
CA LEU A 140 5.89 -3.37 -2.15
C LEU A 140 7.31 -3.71 -1.67
N ILE A 141 8.27 -3.82 -2.56
CA ILE A 141 9.67 -4.05 -2.18
C ILE A 141 10.15 -2.92 -1.24
N GLU A 142 9.97 -1.65 -1.61
CA GLU A 142 10.40 -0.53 -0.77
C GLU A 142 9.59 -0.42 0.52
N LEU A 143 8.29 -0.73 0.49
CA LEU A 143 7.44 -0.75 1.69
C LEU A 143 7.99 -1.71 2.76
N SER A 144 8.55 -2.86 2.35
CA SER A 144 9.12 -3.84 3.29
C SER A 144 10.28 -3.28 4.13
N ARG A 145 10.97 -2.25 3.64
CA ARG A 145 12.03 -1.52 4.37
C ARG A 145 11.50 -0.85 5.64
N PHE A 146 10.30 -0.27 5.56
CA PHE A 146 9.68 0.47 6.68
C PHE A 146 9.04 -0.45 7.72
N ILE A 147 8.85 -1.72 7.38
CA ILE A 147 8.24 -2.73 8.25
C ILE A 147 9.22 -3.86 8.64
N GLY A 148 10.51 -3.67 8.33
CA GLY A 148 11.61 -4.40 8.96
C GLY A 148 12.05 -5.70 8.30
N PHE A 149 11.61 -6.02 7.07
CA PHE A 149 12.03 -7.21 6.34
C PHE A 149 12.44 -6.93 4.89
N TYR A 150 13.22 -5.86 4.67
CA TYR A 150 13.74 -5.55 3.34
C TYR A 150 14.66 -6.67 2.84
N PRO A 151 14.52 -7.13 1.57
CA PRO A 151 15.35 -8.17 1.00
C PRO A 151 16.85 -7.83 1.05
N ASN A 152 17.66 -8.80 1.48
CA ASN A 152 19.12 -8.65 1.57
C ASN A 152 19.84 -9.45 0.48
N ILE A 153 20.68 -8.77 -0.28
CA ILE A 153 21.55 -9.40 -1.28
C ILE A 153 22.94 -9.55 -0.67
N ASN A 154 23.26 -10.76 -0.20
CA ASN A 154 24.56 -11.06 0.43
C ASN A 154 25.69 -11.04 -0.61
N ASN A 155 25.42 -11.61 -1.79
CA ASN A 155 26.35 -11.62 -2.91
C ASN A 155 25.58 -11.56 -4.22
N GLU A 156 26.06 -10.75 -5.17
CA GLU A 156 25.41 -10.62 -6.49
C GLU A 156 25.42 -11.93 -7.30
N ASN A 157 26.39 -12.80 -7.09
CA ASN A 157 26.50 -14.09 -7.76
C ASN A 157 25.66 -15.21 -7.10
N ASP A 158 24.97 -14.93 -5.99
CA ASP A 158 24.09 -15.90 -5.36
C ASP A 158 22.98 -16.34 -6.31
N SER A 159 22.69 -17.64 -6.32
CA SER A 159 21.74 -18.27 -7.24
C SER A 159 20.35 -18.49 -6.65
N PHE A 160 20.20 -18.24 -5.36
CA PHE A 160 18.95 -18.44 -4.61
C PHE A 160 18.64 -17.22 -3.77
N PHE A 161 17.35 -16.84 -3.68
CA PHE A 161 16.85 -15.94 -2.66
C PHE A 161 15.80 -16.70 -1.85
N ASN A 162 16.06 -16.93 -0.58
CA ASN A 162 15.14 -17.64 0.30
C ASN A 162 14.11 -16.68 0.91
N LEU A 163 12.83 -16.99 0.73
CA LEU A 163 11.74 -16.14 1.21
C LEU A 163 11.61 -16.11 2.74
N GLU A 164 12.01 -17.17 3.46
CA GLU A 164 11.93 -17.22 4.92
C GLU A 164 13.03 -16.37 5.58
N SER A 165 14.27 -16.48 5.08
CA SER A 165 15.40 -15.71 5.63
C SER A 165 15.47 -14.28 5.08
N GLY A 166 14.78 -14.00 3.96
CA GLY A 166 14.85 -12.70 3.27
C GLY A 166 16.22 -12.37 2.69
N SER A 167 17.02 -13.39 2.34
CA SER A 167 18.39 -13.18 1.88
C SER A 167 18.82 -14.13 0.77
N THR A 168 19.84 -13.69 -0.02
CA THR A 168 20.44 -14.52 -1.04
C THR A 168 21.46 -15.51 -0.49
N SER A 169 21.68 -16.61 -1.22
CA SER A 169 22.66 -17.65 -0.92
C SER A 169 23.16 -18.34 -2.18
N ALA A 170 24.41 -18.83 -2.15
CA ALA A 170 24.96 -19.68 -3.20
C ALA A 170 24.38 -21.11 -3.18
N ILE A 171 23.84 -21.54 -2.02
CA ILE A 171 23.30 -22.88 -1.81
C ILE A 171 21.79 -22.78 -1.56
N GLN A 172 21.03 -23.67 -2.20
CA GLN A 172 19.59 -23.73 -2.00
C GLN A 172 19.27 -24.17 -0.57
N SER A 173 18.51 -23.33 0.13
CA SER A 173 17.97 -23.65 1.46
C SER A 173 16.60 -24.32 1.35
N ILE A 174 16.19 -24.98 2.45
CA ILE A 174 14.84 -25.53 2.61
C ILE A 174 13.83 -24.35 2.56
N GLY A 175 12.65 -24.59 2.01
CA GLY A 175 11.58 -23.60 1.89
C GLY A 175 11.48 -23.00 0.49
N ALA A 176 10.70 -21.91 0.37
CA ALA A 176 10.45 -21.25 -0.88
C ALA A 176 11.64 -20.37 -1.29
N ASN A 177 12.09 -20.54 -2.53
CA ASN A 177 13.22 -19.79 -3.07
C ASN A 177 12.83 -19.16 -4.41
N ILE A 178 13.31 -17.92 -4.66
CA ILE A 178 13.35 -17.32 -6.01
C ILE A 178 14.66 -17.76 -6.67
N ILE A 179 14.58 -18.23 -7.92
CA ILE A 179 15.72 -18.79 -8.66
C ILE A 179 15.74 -18.34 -10.12
N GLY A 180 16.87 -18.50 -10.78
CA GLY A 180 17.02 -18.31 -12.23
C GLY A 180 16.62 -16.91 -12.69
N ASN A 181 15.88 -16.84 -13.80
CA ASN A 181 15.46 -15.54 -14.39
C ASN A 181 14.57 -14.70 -13.48
N ASP A 182 13.78 -15.32 -12.61
CA ASP A 182 12.94 -14.58 -11.67
C ASP A 182 13.81 -13.94 -10.56
N LEU A 183 14.91 -14.59 -10.14
CA LEU A 183 15.87 -13.99 -9.21
C LEU A 183 16.61 -12.81 -9.84
N ILE A 184 17.04 -12.93 -11.10
CA ILE A 184 17.67 -11.84 -11.83
C ILE A 184 16.74 -10.63 -11.88
N LEU A 185 15.49 -10.86 -12.29
CA LEU A 185 14.47 -9.81 -12.35
C LEU A 185 14.17 -9.21 -10.97
N PHE A 186 14.11 -10.04 -9.92
CA PHE A 186 13.90 -9.57 -8.55
C PHE A 186 15.05 -8.67 -8.07
N LYS A 187 16.30 -9.05 -8.33
CA LYS A 187 17.47 -8.21 -8.05
C LYS A 187 17.44 -6.89 -8.85
N GLU A 188 17.01 -6.93 -10.11
CA GLU A 188 16.82 -5.74 -10.94
C GLU A 188 15.81 -4.78 -10.31
N PHE A 189 14.66 -5.28 -9.81
CA PHE A 189 13.69 -4.46 -9.08
C PHE A 189 14.25 -3.84 -7.79
N LEU A 190 15.13 -4.55 -7.08
CA LEU A 190 15.80 -4.01 -5.89
C LEU A 190 16.69 -2.83 -6.23
N GLY A 191 17.46 -2.91 -7.32
CA GLY A 191 18.43 -1.90 -7.75
C GLY A 191 17.87 -0.75 -8.58
N THR A 192 16.59 -0.82 -9.05
CA THR A 192 15.99 0.18 -9.93
C THR A 192 15.26 1.24 -9.12
N GLU A 193 15.43 2.52 -9.44
CA GLU A 193 14.68 3.61 -8.83
C GLU A 193 13.28 3.75 -9.47
N PHE A 194 12.35 4.49 -8.81
CA PHE A 194 10.98 4.66 -9.32
C PHE A 194 10.94 5.31 -10.71
N GLU A 195 11.82 6.27 -10.95
CA GLU A 195 11.93 7.03 -12.20
C GLU A 195 12.30 6.14 -13.38
N ASP A 196 13.07 5.08 -13.14
CA ASP A 196 13.61 4.19 -14.16
C ASP A 196 12.73 2.94 -14.40
N LEU A 197 11.65 2.75 -13.63
CA LEU A 197 10.77 1.58 -13.75
C LEU A 197 10.16 1.38 -15.14
N ASN A 198 9.94 2.46 -15.87
CA ASN A 198 9.39 2.39 -17.23
C ASN A 198 10.41 1.88 -18.26
N SER A 199 11.70 1.92 -17.98
CA SER A 199 12.74 1.35 -18.83
C SER A 199 12.81 -0.18 -18.72
N MET A 200 12.27 -0.76 -17.63
CA MET A 200 12.24 -2.20 -17.42
C MET A 200 11.19 -2.85 -18.33
N ASN A 201 11.63 -3.60 -19.33
CA ASN A 201 10.76 -4.34 -20.23
C ASN A 201 10.32 -5.68 -19.62
N THR A 202 9.44 -5.63 -18.64
CA THR A 202 8.97 -6.79 -17.88
C THR A 202 7.72 -7.39 -18.52
N LYS A 203 7.74 -8.68 -18.89
CA LYS A 203 6.58 -9.41 -19.40
C LYS A 203 5.54 -9.59 -18.31
N ASN A 204 4.25 -9.61 -18.68
CA ASN A 204 3.14 -9.80 -17.76
C ASN A 204 3.28 -11.05 -16.88
N GLU A 205 3.65 -12.18 -17.47
CA GLU A 205 3.86 -13.44 -16.74
C GLU A 205 4.95 -13.31 -15.67
N SER A 206 6.07 -12.64 -16.01
CA SER A 206 7.15 -12.41 -15.05
C SER A 206 6.71 -11.46 -13.93
N ARG A 207 5.97 -10.38 -14.23
CA ARG A 207 5.37 -9.51 -13.22
C ARG A 207 4.48 -10.27 -12.25
N THR A 208 3.63 -11.14 -12.79
CA THR A 208 2.72 -11.95 -11.97
C THR A 208 3.49 -12.90 -11.06
N ARG A 209 4.57 -13.55 -11.55
CA ARG A 209 5.39 -14.42 -10.69
C ARG A 209 6.10 -13.63 -9.58
N ILE A 210 6.73 -12.49 -9.94
CA ILE A 210 7.37 -11.63 -8.94
C ILE A 210 6.36 -11.13 -7.91
N LEU A 211 5.15 -10.72 -8.33
CA LEU A 211 4.10 -10.33 -7.41
C LEU A 211 3.74 -11.45 -6.43
N ASN A 212 3.59 -12.69 -6.92
CA ASN A 212 3.29 -13.84 -6.07
C ASN A 212 4.40 -14.08 -5.05
N TYR A 213 5.69 -14.03 -5.47
CA TYR A 213 6.81 -14.14 -4.53
C TYR A 213 6.79 -13.04 -3.46
N ILE A 214 6.47 -11.79 -3.83
CA ILE A 214 6.36 -10.69 -2.87
C ILE A 214 5.20 -10.94 -1.89
N ILE A 215 4.04 -11.40 -2.35
CA ILE A 215 2.89 -11.71 -1.49
C ILE A 215 3.21 -12.86 -0.54
N ASP A 216 3.87 -13.92 -1.03
CA ASP A 216 4.33 -15.04 -0.18
C ASP A 216 5.35 -14.55 0.85
N TYR A 217 6.28 -13.67 0.43
CA TYR A 217 7.27 -13.05 1.30
C TYR A 217 6.61 -12.26 2.43
N TYR A 218 5.63 -11.41 2.11
CA TYR A 218 4.83 -10.70 3.13
C TYR A 218 4.08 -11.65 4.07
N SER A 219 3.55 -12.74 3.53
CA SER A 219 2.82 -13.75 4.33
C SER A 219 3.72 -14.51 5.31
N LEU A 220 5.01 -14.68 4.96
CA LEU A 220 5.99 -15.34 5.85
C LEU A 220 6.48 -14.40 6.97
N HIS A 221 6.58 -13.09 6.69
CA HIS A 221 7.16 -12.14 7.63
C HIS A 221 6.13 -11.40 8.51
N LEU A 222 4.83 -11.43 8.16
CA LEU A 222 3.75 -10.78 8.90
C LEU A 222 2.70 -11.80 9.32
N GLN A 223 2.49 -11.97 10.63
CA GLN A 223 1.62 -13.02 11.20
C GLN A 223 0.14 -12.83 10.82
N MET A 224 -0.33 -11.59 10.77
CA MET A 224 -1.73 -11.27 10.47
C MET A 224 -1.97 -10.85 9.02
N PHE A 225 -0.98 -10.98 8.15
CA PHE A 225 -1.11 -10.61 6.75
C PHE A 225 -2.20 -11.45 6.07
N LYS A 226 -3.01 -10.77 5.27
CA LYS A 226 -4.06 -11.41 4.48
C LYS A 226 -3.85 -11.05 3.02
N THR A 227 -3.76 -12.07 2.18
CA THR A 227 -3.72 -11.88 0.73
C THR A 227 -4.85 -10.96 0.29
N PRO A 228 -4.55 -9.90 -0.49
CA PRO A 228 -5.55 -8.97 -0.99
C PRO A 228 -6.64 -9.67 -1.79
N LYS A 229 -7.90 -9.31 -1.55
CA LYS A 229 -9.03 -9.87 -2.31
C LYS A 229 -9.03 -9.40 -3.76
N SER A 230 -8.50 -8.21 -4.00
CA SER A 230 -8.38 -7.59 -5.33
C SER A 230 -7.31 -8.23 -6.21
N ILE A 231 -6.47 -9.14 -5.70
CA ILE A 231 -5.32 -9.69 -6.44
C ILE A 231 -5.74 -10.37 -7.77
N ASN A 232 -6.86 -11.07 -7.80
CA ASN A 232 -7.36 -11.74 -9.01
C ASN A 232 -7.85 -10.72 -10.05
N VAL A 233 -8.59 -9.70 -9.63
CA VAL A 233 -9.06 -8.61 -10.49
C VAL A 233 -7.86 -7.80 -11.01
N PHE A 234 -6.91 -7.53 -10.13
CA PHE A 234 -5.67 -6.85 -10.46
C PHE A 234 -4.88 -7.62 -11.54
N ALA A 235 -4.72 -8.93 -11.41
CA ALA A 235 -4.03 -9.76 -12.38
C ALA A 235 -4.70 -9.73 -13.78
N GLU A 236 -6.03 -9.57 -13.86
CA GLU A 236 -6.76 -9.48 -15.14
C GLU A 236 -6.57 -8.14 -15.84
N ILE A 237 -6.46 -7.04 -15.10
CA ILE A 237 -6.29 -5.69 -15.66
C ILE A 237 -4.89 -5.50 -16.27
N PHE A 238 -3.90 -6.25 -15.79
CA PHE A 238 -2.51 -6.18 -16.25
C PHE A 238 -2.11 -7.31 -17.22
N LYS A 239 -3.13 -8.04 -17.77
CA LYS A 239 -2.92 -8.98 -18.90
C LYS A 239 -2.70 -8.20 -20.24
#